data_61373b1901d24c36b7a79500441d794b
#
_entry.id   61373b1901d24c36b7a79500441d794b
#
_cell.length_a   1.000
_cell.length_b   1.000
_cell.length_c   1.000
_cell.angle_alpha   90.00
_cell.angle_beta   90.00
_cell.angle_gamma   90.00
#
_symmetry.space_group_name_H-M   'P 1'
#
loop_
_entity.id
_entity.type
_entity.pdbx_description
1 polymer ?
#
loop_
_entity_poly.entity_id
_entity_poly.type
_entity_poly.pdbx_seq_one_letter_code
_entity_poly.pdbx_strand_id
1 'polypeptide(L)'
;MQKNVEEYMTEKESRGKRLMIYTEEIQKKVLQNSEQVIQKLVEERHRQHMTQQEIADITGICPSNLARFEGGTRIPTLLVLEKYANALGKRVVIEICDE
;
A
#
# COMPACT_ATOMS: atom_id res chain seq x y z
N MET A 1 41.18 -3.85 13.16
CA MET A 1 41.48 -5.08 12.46
C MET A 1 40.78 -5.10 11.12
N GLN A 2 41.52 -5.24 10.04
CA GLN A 2 40.91 -5.31 8.72
C GLN A 2 40.39 -6.71 8.44
N LYS A 3 39.20 -6.81 7.93
CA LYS A 3 38.62 -8.09 7.49
C LYS A 3 39.19 -8.45 6.13
N ASN A 4 39.35 -9.74 5.86
CA ASN A 4 39.71 -10.20 4.54
C ASN A 4 38.53 -10.11 3.59
N VAL A 5 38.77 -10.26 2.29
CA VAL A 5 37.75 -10.13 1.26
C VAL A 5 36.61 -11.14 1.43
N GLU A 6 36.95 -12.39 1.81
CA GLU A 6 35.96 -13.45 2.00
C GLU A 6 35.01 -13.13 3.15
N GLU A 7 35.54 -12.67 4.29
CA GLU A 7 34.72 -12.27 5.44
C GLU A 7 33.80 -11.11 5.09
N TYR A 8 34.35 -10.12 4.39
CA TYR A 8 33.55 -8.97 3.96
C TYR A 8 32.41 -9.37 3.03
N MET A 9 32.68 -10.22 2.05
CA MET A 9 31.66 -10.69 1.09
C MET A 9 30.58 -11.51 1.79
N THR A 10 30.96 -12.39 2.75
CA THR A 10 30.00 -13.18 3.52
C THR A 10 29.09 -12.26 4.36
N GLU A 11 29.64 -11.26 5.01
CA GLU A 11 28.85 -10.29 5.77
C GLU A 11 27.91 -9.49 4.88
N LYS A 12 28.39 -9.09 3.70
CA LYS A 12 27.57 -8.36 2.73
C LYS A 12 26.38 -9.19 2.27
N GLU A 13 26.59 -10.47 1.97
CA GLU A 13 25.53 -11.41 1.59
C GLU A 13 24.52 -11.59 2.73
N SER A 14 25.00 -11.77 3.97
CA SER A 14 24.13 -11.91 5.14
C SER A 14 23.28 -10.67 5.37
N ARG A 15 23.86 -9.48 5.21
CA ARG A 15 23.10 -8.23 5.33
C ARG A 15 22.07 -8.12 4.23
N GLY A 16 22.41 -8.50 3.00
CA GLY A 16 21.47 -8.48 1.88
C GLY A 16 20.27 -9.39 2.11
N LYS A 17 20.52 -10.60 2.60
CA LYS A 17 19.44 -11.55 2.95
C LYS A 17 18.54 -11.01 4.06
N ARG A 18 19.12 -10.42 5.11
CA ARG A 18 18.36 -9.82 6.20
C ARG A 18 17.49 -8.66 5.73
N LEU A 19 18.02 -7.83 4.83
CA LEU A 19 17.27 -6.72 4.24
C LEU A 19 16.12 -7.23 3.38
N MET A 20 16.31 -8.31 2.63
CA MET A 20 15.23 -8.91 1.84
C MET A 20 14.10 -9.42 2.73
N ILE A 21 14.44 -10.16 3.80
CA ILE A 21 13.46 -10.67 4.75
C ILE A 21 12.70 -9.52 5.41
N TYR A 22 13.40 -8.49 5.84
CA TYR A 22 12.80 -7.30 6.43
C TYR A 22 11.82 -6.62 5.46
N THR A 23 12.23 -6.46 4.21
CA THR A 23 11.40 -5.84 3.18
C THR A 23 10.13 -6.66 2.94
N GLU A 24 10.23 -7.99 2.85
CA GLU A 24 9.09 -8.88 2.68
C GLU A 24 8.12 -8.78 3.85
N GLU A 25 8.63 -8.73 5.08
CA GLU A 25 7.80 -8.58 6.28
C GLU A 25 7.05 -7.25 6.29
N ILE A 26 7.72 -6.16 5.94
CA ILE A 26 7.09 -4.84 5.85
C ILE A 26 6.04 -4.80 4.74
N GLN A 27 6.32 -5.41 3.59
CA GLN A 27 5.36 -5.51 2.50
C GLN A 27 4.07 -6.23 2.91
N LYS A 28 4.20 -7.31 3.69
CA LYS A 28 3.03 -8.02 4.23
C LYS A 28 2.21 -7.14 5.16
N LYS A 29 2.87 -6.39 6.04
CA LYS A 29 2.19 -5.44 6.95
C LYS A 29 1.45 -4.36 6.17
N VAL A 30 2.09 -3.80 5.14
CA VAL A 30 1.49 -2.77 4.29
C VAL A 30 0.27 -3.32 3.54
N LEU A 31 0.37 -4.54 3.01
CA LEU A 31 -0.77 -5.19 2.35
C LEU A 31 -1.96 -5.35 3.30
N GLN A 32 -1.73 -5.87 4.50
CA GLN A 32 -2.78 -6.06 5.49
C GLN A 32 -3.43 -4.75 5.89
N ASN A 33 -2.63 -3.72 6.17
CA ASN A 33 -3.14 -2.40 6.53
C ASN A 33 -3.90 -1.75 5.37
N SER A 34 -3.38 -1.88 4.15
CA SER A 34 -4.01 -1.35 2.94
C SER A 34 -5.36 -2.00 2.68
N GLU A 35 -5.46 -3.32 2.84
CA GLU A 35 -6.70 -4.06 2.66
C GLU A 35 -7.82 -3.54 3.57
N GLN A 36 -7.50 -3.27 4.84
CA GLN A 36 -8.48 -2.73 5.78
C GLN A 36 -9.00 -1.37 5.37
N VAL A 37 -8.10 -0.47 4.96
CA VAL A 37 -8.46 0.88 4.51
C VAL A 37 -9.26 0.81 3.21
N ILE A 38 -8.79 0.04 2.25
CA ILE A 38 -9.46 -0.14 0.96
C ILE A 38 -10.85 -0.72 1.15
N GLN A 39 -10.99 -1.73 2.00
CA GLN A 39 -12.29 -2.34 2.27
C GLN A 39 -13.29 -1.34 2.82
N LYS A 40 -12.86 -0.48 3.75
CA LYS A 40 -13.70 0.58 4.29
C LYS A 40 -14.12 1.59 3.22
N LEU A 41 -13.21 1.94 2.32
CA LEU A 41 -13.50 2.85 1.21
C LEU A 41 -14.48 2.23 0.22
N VAL A 42 -14.30 0.94 -0.10
CA VAL A 42 -15.21 0.21 -1.01
C VAL A 42 -16.59 0.09 -0.40
N GLU A 43 -16.70 -0.21 0.89
CA GLU A 43 -17.96 -0.26 1.61
C GLU A 43 -18.67 1.10 1.57
N GLU A 44 -17.95 2.19 1.79
CA GLU A 44 -18.48 3.54 1.73
C GLU A 44 -18.95 3.88 0.31
N ARG A 45 -18.20 3.48 -0.71
CA ARG A 45 -18.60 3.64 -2.10
C ARG A 45 -19.94 2.96 -2.37
N HIS A 46 -20.09 1.71 -1.93
CA HIS A 46 -21.33 0.95 -2.07
C HIS A 46 -22.48 1.60 -1.30
N ARG A 47 -22.20 2.08 -0.10
CA ARG A 47 -23.21 2.76 0.74
C ARG A 47 -23.74 4.00 0.05
N GLN A 48 -22.89 4.73 -0.67
CA GLN A 48 -23.27 5.92 -1.43
C GLN A 48 -23.82 5.58 -2.84
N HIS A 49 -23.92 4.31 -3.18
CA HIS A 49 -24.38 3.83 -4.49
C HIS A 49 -23.54 4.37 -5.66
N MET A 50 -22.23 4.54 -5.45
CA MET A 50 -21.32 5.00 -6.49
C MET A 50 -20.64 3.82 -7.16
N THR A 51 -20.48 3.91 -8.48
CA THR A 51 -19.77 2.91 -9.28
C THR A 51 -18.27 3.19 -9.30
N GLN A 52 -17.48 2.19 -9.65
CA GLN A 52 -16.04 2.39 -9.89
C GLN A 52 -15.79 3.44 -10.99
N GLN A 53 -16.61 3.43 -12.03
CA GLN A 53 -16.48 4.38 -13.12
C GLN A 53 -16.72 5.81 -12.66
N GLU A 54 -17.69 6.03 -11.79
CA GLU A 54 -17.96 7.36 -11.22
C GLU A 54 -16.76 7.86 -10.41
N ILE A 55 -16.15 6.99 -9.58
CA ILE A 55 -14.94 7.34 -8.84
C ILE A 55 -13.79 7.65 -9.79
N ALA A 56 -13.61 6.85 -10.83
CA ALA A 56 -12.58 7.08 -11.84
C ALA A 56 -12.76 8.43 -12.53
N ASP A 57 -13.98 8.77 -12.88
CA ASP A 57 -14.31 10.05 -13.56
C ASP A 57 -14.04 11.26 -12.65
N ILE A 58 -14.36 11.15 -11.36
CA ILE A 58 -14.14 12.25 -10.40
C ILE A 58 -12.66 12.42 -10.09
N THR A 59 -11.93 11.32 -9.89
CA THR A 59 -10.56 11.34 -9.37
C THR A 59 -9.49 11.39 -10.44
N GLY A 60 -9.83 11.01 -11.67
CA GLY A 60 -8.85 10.80 -12.74
C GLY A 60 -8.03 9.52 -12.57
N ILE A 61 -8.38 8.67 -11.60
CA ILE A 61 -7.72 7.37 -11.45
C ILE A 61 -8.15 6.48 -12.61
N CYS A 62 -7.18 5.83 -13.25
CA CYS A 62 -7.47 4.88 -14.33
C CYS A 62 -8.35 3.74 -13.80
N PRO A 63 -9.47 3.40 -14.48
CA PRO A 63 -10.38 2.35 -14.01
C PRO A 63 -9.71 1.01 -13.75
N SER A 64 -8.71 0.64 -14.55
CA SER A 64 -7.95 -0.59 -14.34
C SER A 64 -7.13 -0.56 -13.04
N ASN A 65 -6.55 0.58 -12.70
CA ASN A 65 -5.84 0.76 -11.42
C ASN A 65 -6.80 0.68 -10.25
N LEU A 66 -7.95 1.31 -10.37
CA LEU A 66 -8.98 1.31 -9.34
C LEU A 66 -9.44 -0.12 -9.05
N ALA A 67 -9.72 -0.90 -10.09
CA ALA A 67 -10.12 -2.30 -9.96
C ALA A 67 -9.01 -3.15 -9.31
N ARG A 68 -7.75 -2.90 -9.63
CA ARG A 68 -6.62 -3.64 -9.07
C ARG A 68 -6.46 -3.41 -7.57
N PHE A 69 -6.49 -2.16 -7.10
CA PHE A 69 -6.32 -1.94 -5.67
C PHE A 69 -7.59 -2.30 -4.88
N GLU A 70 -8.78 -2.14 -5.43
CA GLU A 70 -10.01 -2.62 -4.78
C GLU A 70 -9.99 -4.15 -4.65
N GLY A 71 -9.44 -4.84 -5.63
CA GLY A 71 -9.29 -6.30 -5.60
C GLY A 71 -8.11 -6.81 -4.80
N GLY A 72 -7.29 -5.94 -4.24
CA GLY A 72 -6.15 -6.34 -3.40
C GLY A 72 -4.91 -6.79 -4.16
N THR A 73 -4.86 -6.61 -5.49
CA THR A 73 -3.71 -7.02 -6.31
C THR A 73 -2.66 -5.93 -6.45
N ARG A 74 -2.95 -4.73 -5.98
CA ARG A 74 -2.03 -3.59 -6.06
C ARG A 74 -2.17 -2.73 -4.81
N ILE A 75 -1.03 -2.31 -4.25
CA ILE A 75 -1.00 -1.37 -3.14
C ILE A 75 -1.15 0.05 -3.71
N PRO A 76 -2.18 0.81 -3.33
CA PRO A 76 -2.33 2.18 -3.79
C PRO A 76 -1.33 3.10 -3.10
N THR A 77 -1.00 4.21 -3.76
CA THR A 77 -0.24 5.29 -3.12
C THR A 77 -1.15 6.06 -2.16
N LEU A 78 -0.55 6.82 -1.25
CA LEU A 78 -1.31 7.70 -0.37
C LEU A 78 -2.13 8.72 -1.15
N LEU A 79 -1.57 9.24 -2.24
CA LEU A 79 -2.28 10.17 -3.11
C LEU A 79 -3.54 9.55 -3.69
N VAL A 80 -3.46 8.31 -4.16
CA VAL A 80 -4.61 7.59 -4.72
C VAL A 80 -5.67 7.34 -3.65
N LEU A 81 -5.26 6.94 -2.44
CA LEU A 81 -6.18 6.76 -1.31
C LEU A 81 -6.92 8.05 -0.96
N GLU A 82 -6.19 9.16 -0.89
CA GLU A 82 -6.77 10.47 -0.60
C GLU A 82 -7.75 10.91 -1.69
N LYS A 83 -7.40 10.72 -2.95
CA LYS A 83 -8.31 11.04 -4.07
C LYS A 83 -9.59 10.23 -3.97
N TYR A 84 -9.48 8.95 -3.72
CA TYR A 84 -10.63 8.05 -3.59
C TYR A 84 -11.52 8.48 -2.43
N ALA A 85 -10.94 8.70 -1.26
CA ALA A 85 -11.67 9.13 -0.07
C ALA A 85 -12.36 10.49 -0.30
N ASN A 86 -11.67 11.42 -0.93
CA ASN A 86 -12.21 12.75 -1.23
C ASN A 86 -13.43 12.66 -2.14
N ALA A 87 -13.42 11.76 -3.13
CA ALA A 87 -14.57 11.54 -4.01
C ALA A 87 -15.80 11.06 -3.25
N LEU A 88 -15.60 10.43 -2.09
CA LEU A 88 -16.67 9.97 -1.20
C LEU A 88 -17.01 10.97 -0.10
N GLY A 89 -16.40 12.15 -0.11
CA GLY A 89 -16.58 13.15 0.94
C GLY A 89 -15.86 12.77 2.24
N LYS A 90 -14.86 11.92 2.17
CA LYS A 90 -14.08 11.43 3.29
C LYS A 90 -12.62 11.86 3.18
N ARG A 91 -11.84 11.57 4.21
CA ARG A 91 -10.40 11.77 4.19
C ARG A 91 -9.71 10.59 4.88
N VAL A 92 -8.48 10.32 4.50
CA VAL A 92 -7.65 9.31 5.14
C VAL A 92 -6.76 10.02 6.17
N VAL A 93 -6.79 9.55 7.41
CA VAL A 93 -5.91 10.04 8.47
C VAL A 93 -4.84 8.99 8.71
N ILE A 94 -3.59 9.42 8.72
CA ILE A 94 -2.44 8.55 8.93
C ILE A 94 -1.79 8.95 10.24
N GLU A 95 -1.61 7.98 11.12
CA GLU A 95 -0.98 8.18 12.42
C GLU A 95 0.27 7.33 12.53
N ILE A 96 1.27 7.86 13.23
CA ILE A 96 2.45 7.09 13.61
C ILE A 96 2.20 6.59 15.02
N CYS A 97 2.19 5.27 15.15
CA CYS A 97 1.92 4.61 16.42
C CYS A 97 3.14 3.79 16.84
N ASP A 98 3.30 3.61 18.15
CA ASP A 98 4.27 2.64 18.65
C ASP A 98 3.79 1.23 18.31
N GLU A 99 4.72 0.39 17.96
CA GLU A 99 4.42 -0.98 17.53
C GLU A 99 4.20 -1.93 18.71
#